data_6e130fe59aa4629ea1b739ef54abf4ca
#
_entry.id   6e130fe59aa4629ea1b739ef54abf4ca
#
_cell.length_a   1.000
_cell.length_b   1.000
_cell.length_c   1.000
_cell.angle_alpha   90.00
_cell.angle_beta   90.00
_cell.angle_gamma   90.00
#
_symmetry.space_group_name_H-M   'P 1'
#
loop_
_entity.id
_entity.type
_entity.pdbx_description
1 polymer ?
#
loop_
_entity_poly.entity_id
_entity_poly.type
_entity_poly.pdbx_seq_one_letter_code
_entity_poly.pdbx_strand_id
1 'polypeptide(L)'
;MQKYGGSSVADAASVKRVAQRIVDTKKQGNEVVVVVSAMGDTTDELIELAEQVSPKPAARELDMLLTAGERISMAVLAMAIHDLGMEARSYTGSQAGLITDATHGKARIIDVAPERIKQALAEGAIPIVAGFQGVSKSTKDITTLGRGGSDTTAVALAAALKADTCEIYTDVDGIFTADPRIVKKAHSLKHITYEEVLELSANGAKVLHSRCVEYARRFKVCLLYTSPSPRDLSTSRMPSSA
;
A
#
# COMPACT_ATOMS: atom_id res chain seq x y z
N MET A 1 -0.68 -9.98 4.21
CA MET A 1 -0.19 -8.70 3.67
C MET A 1 -0.99 -7.57 4.29
N GLN A 2 -0.34 -6.52 4.78
CA GLN A 2 -1.00 -5.33 5.34
C GLN A 2 -0.49 -4.07 4.66
N LYS A 3 -1.39 -3.20 4.17
CA LYS A 3 -1.02 -1.90 3.59
C LYS A 3 -1.59 -0.77 4.46
N TYR A 4 -0.75 0.19 4.77
CA TYR A 4 -1.15 1.38 5.53
C TYR A 4 -1.02 2.65 4.67
N GLY A 5 -2.11 3.40 4.56
CA GLY A 5 -2.15 4.69 3.86
C GLY A 5 -1.42 5.80 4.63
N GLY A 6 -1.20 6.95 3.98
CA GLY A 6 -0.49 8.09 4.55
C GLY A 6 -1.12 8.60 5.85
N SER A 7 -2.44 8.69 5.90
CA SER A 7 -3.19 9.08 7.11
C SER A 7 -2.98 8.11 8.29
N SER A 8 -2.77 6.82 8.00
CA SER A 8 -2.51 5.80 9.04
C SER A 8 -1.12 5.92 9.67
N VAL A 9 -0.18 6.56 9.00
CA VAL A 9 1.22 6.76 9.44
C VAL A 9 1.61 8.24 9.48
N ALA A 10 0.64 9.14 9.61
CA ALA A 10 0.84 10.58 9.47
C ALA A 10 1.78 11.20 10.51
N ASP A 11 1.84 10.63 11.70
CA ASP A 11 2.64 11.11 12.82
C ASP A 11 3.21 9.97 13.67
N ALA A 12 4.08 10.30 14.62
CA ALA A 12 4.71 9.33 15.52
C ALA A 12 3.69 8.51 16.34
N ALA A 13 2.58 9.11 16.77
CA ALA A 13 1.55 8.42 17.52
C ALA A 13 0.81 7.40 16.66
N SER A 14 0.50 7.77 15.42
CA SER A 14 -0.11 6.90 14.42
C SER A 14 0.82 5.73 14.05
N VAL A 15 2.10 6.01 13.83
CA VAL A 15 3.13 4.97 13.56
C VAL A 15 3.21 3.97 14.71
N LYS A 16 3.20 4.42 15.98
CA LYS A 16 3.21 3.52 17.15
C LYS A 16 1.97 2.63 17.22
N ARG A 17 0.78 3.18 16.90
CA ARG A 17 -0.46 2.38 16.84
C ARG A 17 -0.41 1.32 15.74
N VAL A 18 0.10 1.69 14.57
CA VAL A 18 0.30 0.76 13.45
C VAL A 18 1.31 -0.33 13.80
N ALA A 19 2.46 0.05 14.41
CA ALA A 19 3.46 -0.89 14.87
C ALA A 19 2.89 -1.92 15.86
N GLN A 20 2.10 -1.46 16.84
CA GLN A 20 1.44 -2.34 17.81
C GLN A 20 0.51 -3.35 17.11
N ARG A 21 -0.33 -2.91 16.16
CA ARG A 21 -1.21 -3.78 15.40
C ARG A 21 -0.44 -4.85 14.60
N ILE A 22 0.64 -4.46 13.95
CA ILE A 22 1.49 -5.38 13.18
C ILE A 22 2.09 -6.44 14.10
N VAL A 23 2.63 -6.02 15.26
CA VAL A 23 3.20 -6.90 16.27
C VAL A 23 2.14 -7.86 16.82
N ASP A 24 0.94 -7.37 17.10
CA ASP A 24 -0.17 -8.21 17.60
C ASP A 24 -0.58 -9.25 16.56
N THR A 25 -0.65 -8.86 15.28
CA THR A 25 -0.92 -9.80 14.17
C THR A 25 0.17 -10.88 14.08
N LYS A 26 1.45 -10.48 14.20
CA LYS A 26 2.57 -11.42 14.18
C LYS A 26 2.53 -12.39 15.38
N LYS A 27 2.22 -11.89 16.58
CA LYS A 27 2.07 -12.70 17.81
C LYS A 27 0.94 -13.72 17.73
N GLN A 28 -0.06 -13.51 16.89
CA GLN A 28 -1.14 -14.47 16.61
C GLN A 28 -0.69 -15.63 15.70
N GLY A 29 0.60 -15.72 15.35
CA GLY A 29 1.15 -16.79 14.53
C GLY A 29 1.13 -16.53 13.04
N ASN A 30 0.82 -15.30 12.60
CA ASN A 30 0.80 -14.93 11.19
C ASN A 30 2.19 -14.53 10.68
N GLU A 31 2.48 -14.82 9.42
CA GLU A 31 3.53 -14.13 8.66
C GLU A 31 2.98 -12.80 8.15
N VAL A 32 3.68 -11.70 8.48
CA VAL A 32 3.22 -10.36 8.15
C VAL A 32 4.23 -9.67 7.24
N VAL A 33 3.75 -9.19 6.10
CA VAL A 33 4.48 -8.25 5.22
C VAL A 33 3.70 -6.96 5.17
N VAL A 34 4.38 -5.84 5.30
CA VAL A 34 3.76 -4.52 5.39
C VAL A 34 4.15 -3.67 4.18
N VAL A 35 3.20 -2.93 3.62
CA VAL A 35 3.44 -1.89 2.63
C VAL A 35 2.98 -0.56 3.20
N VAL A 36 3.80 0.48 3.09
CA VAL A 36 3.47 1.83 3.59
C VAL A 36 3.45 2.86 2.47
N SER A 37 2.58 3.85 2.61
CA SER A 37 2.61 5.10 1.85
C SER A 37 3.49 6.13 2.57
N ALA A 38 3.78 7.26 1.92
CA ALA A 38 4.38 8.41 2.55
C ALA A 38 3.53 8.91 3.73
N MET A 39 4.15 9.54 4.72
CA MET A 39 3.50 10.06 5.93
C MET A 39 2.63 11.28 5.58
N GLY A 40 1.35 11.27 5.98
CA GLY A 40 0.45 12.42 5.81
C GLY A 40 0.47 12.99 4.39
N ASP A 41 0.79 14.26 4.29
CA ASP A 41 0.81 15.03 3.03
C ASP A 41 2.21 15.13 2.39
N THR A 42 3.20 14.37 2.89
CA THR A 42 4.61 14.45 2.43
C THR A 42 4.76 14.35 0.91
N THR A 43 3.93 13.55 0.23
CA THR A 43 4.01 13.45 -1.24
C THR A 43 3.64 14.78 -1.90
N ASP A 44 2.61 15.45 -1.43
CA ASP A 44 2.16 16.74 -1.96
C ASP A 44 3.20 17.85 -1.65
N GLU A 45 3.78 17.86 -0.44
CA GLU A 45 4.87 18.76 -0.06
C GLU A 45 6.10 18.60 -0.96
N LEU A 46 6.46 17.37 -1.31
CA LEU A 46 7.59 17.10 -2.22
C LEU A 46 7.29 17.54 -3.66
N ILE A 47 6.04 17.42 -4.11
CA ILE A 47 5.61 17.94 -5.42
C ILE A 47 5.71 19.47 -5.42
N GLU A 48 5.18 20.14 -4.41
CA GLU A 48 5.26 21.59 -4.27
C GLU A 48 6.71 22.09 -4.24
N LEU A 49 7.58 21.41 -3.51
CA LEU A 49 9.01 21.72 -3.48
C LEU A 49 9.65 21.60 -4.87
N ALA A 50 9.33 20.55 -5.61
CA ALA A 50 9.84 20.37 -6.97
C ALA A 50 9.37 21.50 -7.92
N GLU A 51 8.10 21.91 -7.83
CA GLU A 51 7.51 22.96 -8.64
C GLU A 51 8.09 24.36 -8.31
N GLN A 52 8.43 24.61 -7.04
CA GLN A 52 9.13 25.85 -6.62
C GLN A 52 10.54 25.96 -7.23
N VAL A 53 11.22 24.83 -7.44
CA VAL A 53 12.56 24.79 -8.03
C VAL A 53 12.52 24.80 -9.56
N SER A 54 11.55 24.10 -10.15
CA SER A 54 11.41 23.97 -11.60
C SER A 54 9.93 23.95 -12.01
N PRO A 55 9.47 24.86 -12.87
CA PRO A 55 8.10 24.85 -13.38
C PRO A 55 7.74 23.58 -14.17
N LYS A 56 8.74 22.82 -14.60
CA LYS A 56 8.57 21.54 -15.30
C LYS A 56 9.67 20.58 -14.88
N PRO A 57 9.54 19.94 -13.69
CA PRO A 57 10.53 18.99 -13.21
C PRO A 57 10.71 17.83 -14.18
N ALA A 58 11.96 17.38 -14.37
CA ALA A 58 12.22 16.17 -15.14
C ALA A 58 11.57 14.95 -14.46
N ALA A 59 10.78 14.19 -15.19
CA ALA A 59 9.98 13.09 -14.62
C ALA A 59 10.83 12.04 -13.87
N ARG A 60 12.05 11.77 -14.37
CA ARG A 60 13.00 10.87 -13.70
C ARG A 60 13.43 11.39 -12.32
N GLU A 61 13.75 12.68 -12.22
CA GLU A 61 14.19 13.29 -10.95
C GLU A 61 13.00 13.45 -9.99
N LEU A 62 11.79 13.72 -10.53
CA LEU A 62 10.58 13.76 -9.72
C LEU A 62 10.27 12.37 -9.11
N ASP A 63 10.39 11.29 -9.88
CA ASP A 63 10.26 9.93 -9.34
C ASP A 63 11.27 9.68 -8.20
N MET A 64 12.52 10.08 -8.39
CA MET A 64 13.57 9.95 -7.36
C MET A 64 13.20 10.71 -6.09
N LEU A 65 12.72 11.96 -6.22
CA LEU A 65 12.31 12.80 -5.10
C LEU A 65 11.13 12.19 -4.34
N LEU A 66 10.06 11.83 -5.06
CA LEU A 66 8.83 11.34 -4.45
C LEU A 66 9.03 10.05 -3.66
N THR A 67 9.95 9.17 -4.10
CA THR A 67 10.23 7.92 -3.35
C THR A 67 10.84 8.15 -1.96
N ALA A 68 11.29 9.36 -1.63
CA ALA A 68 11.80 9.69 -0.30
C ALA A 68 10.71 9.57 0.78
N GLY A 69 9.45 9.91 0.47
CA GLY A 69 8.33 9.87 1.41
C GLY A 69 8.13 8.49 2.00
N GLU A 70 7.99 7.47 1.17
CA GLU A 70 7.80 6.10 1.63
C GLU A 70 9.05 5.52 2.31
N ARG A 71 10.24 5.98 1.94
CA ARG A 71 11.49 5.57 2.62
C ARG A 71 11.53 6.06 4.07
N ILE A 72 11.04 7.26 4.33
CA ILE A 72 10.89 7.78 5.69
C ILE A 72 9.91 6.90 6.46
N SER A 73 8.71 6.68 5.93
CA SER A 73 7.66 5.90 6.58
C SER A 73 8.12 4.49 6.94
N MET A 74 8.74 3.75 5.99
CA MET A 74 9.18 2.39 6.23
C MET A 74 10.26 2.29 7.32
N ALA A 75 11.18 3.27 7.36
CA ALA A 75 12.27 3.28 8.34
C ALA A 75 11.74 3.60 9.75
N VAL A 76 10.89 4.62 9.86
CA VAL A 76 10.30 5.03 11.16
C VAL A 76 9.40 3.92 11.71
N LEU A 77 8.62 3.25 10.86
CA LEU A 77 7.78 2.12 11.28
C LEU A 77 8.65 0.91 11.72
N ALA A 78 9.76 0.62 11.03
CA ALA A 78 10.69 -0.43 11.45
C ALA A 78 11.27 -0.16 12.84
N MET A 79 11.68 1.09 13.11
CA MET A 79 12.17 1.50 14.43
C MET A 79 11.11 1.29 15.51
N ALA A 80 9.84 1.65 15.24
CA ALA A 80 8.75 1.48 16.18
C ALA A 80 8.43 0.01 16.47
N ILE A 81 8.59 -0.89 15.48
CA ILE A 81 8.42 -2.34 15.67
C ILE A 81 9.59 -2.93 16.48
N HIS A 82 10.83 -2.46 16.25
CA HIS A 82 11.98 -2.85 17.05
C HIS A 82 11.82 -2.46 18.52
N ASP A 83 11.27 -1.26 18.80
CA ASP A 83 10.97 -0.80 20.15
C ASP A 83 9.95 -1.70 20.90
N LEU A 84 9.11 -2.42 20.14
CA LEU A 84 8.17 -3.43 20.65
C LEU A 84 8.78 -4.86 20.74
N GLY A 85 10.09 -4.99 20.52
CA GLY A 85 10.84 -6.24 20.66
C GLY A 85 10.71 -7.23 19.50
N MET A 86 10.28 -6.78 18.31
CA MET A 86 10.19 -7.61 17.11
C MET A 86 11.22 -7.19 16.06
N GLU A 87 11.77 -8.16 15.35
CA GLU A 87 12.66 -7.90 14.21
C GLU A 87 11.85 -7.39 13.01
N ALA A 88 12.23 -6.23 12.47
CA ALA A 88 11.61 -5.64 11.28
C ALA A 88 12.70 -5.17 10.31
N ARG A 89 12.45 -5.29 9.01
CA ARG A 89 13.39 -4.87 7.97
C ARG A 89 12.69 -4.08 6.89
N SER A 90 13.20 -2.89 6.62
CA SER A 90 12.68 -1.99 5.59
C SER A 90 13.31 -2.27 4.22
N TYR A 91 12.48 -2.23 3.16
CA TYR A 91 12.87 -2.46 1.78
C TYR A 91 12.29 -1.41 0.86
N THR A 92 13.10 -0.85 -0.02
CA THR A 92 12.60 -0.08 -1.16
C THR A 92 11.86 -0.99 -2.14
N GLY A 93 11.06 -0.42 -3.05
CA GLY A 93 10.38 -1.21 -4.08
C GLY A 93 11.34 -2.07 -4.91
N SER A 94 12.51 -1.54 -5.29
CA SER A 94 13.54 -2.30 -6.01
C SER A 94 14.12 -3.44 -5.17
N GLN A 95 14.38 -3.22 -3.89
CA GLN A 95 14.87 -4.26 -2.97
C GLN A 95 13.80 -5.34 -2.71
N ALA A 96 12.52 -4.98 -2.76
CA ALA A 96 11.40 -5.90 -2.66
C ALA A 96 11.12 -6.66 -3.97
N GLY A 97 11.87 -6.36 -5.04
CA GLY A 97 11.76 -7.03 -6.31
C GLY A 97 10.63 -6.52 -7.22
N LEU A 98 10.15 -5.28 -7.03
CA LEU A 98 9.15 -4.65 -7.89
C LEU A 98 9.81 -4.14 -9.17
N ILE A 99 9.58 -4.84 -10.27
CA ILE A 99 10.15 -4.55 -11.59
C ILE A 99 9.07 -3.90 -12.46
N THR A 100 9.40 -2.76 -13.07
CA THR A 100 8.48 -1.93 -13.85
C THR A 100 8.94 -1.72 -15.28
N ASP A 101 8.05 -1.14 -16.10
CA ASP A 101 8.45 -0.48 -17.34
C ASP A 101 9.20 0.86 -17.03
N ALA A 102 9.64 1.57 -18.06
CA ALA A 102 10.41 2.81 -17.95
C ALA A 102 9.54 4.08 -17.99
N THR A 103 8.24 3.98 -17.73
CA THR A 103 7.32 5.11 -17.78
C THR A 103 7.32 5.85 -16.45
N HIS A 104 8.08 6.94 -16.34
CA HIS A 104 8.12 7.75 -15.12
C HIS A 104 6.75 8.33 -14.73
N GLY A 105 6.49 8.43 -13.42
CA GLY A 105 5.27 8.98 -12.82
C GLY A 105 4.03 8.07 -12.87
N LYS A 106 4.02 7.05 -13.73
CA LYS A 106 2.88 6.10 -13.91
C LYS A 106 3.32 4.75 -14.44
N ALA A 107 4.46 4.27 -13.97
CA ALA A 107 5.01 2.98 -14.35
C ALA A 107 4.03 1.82 -14.08
N ARG A 108 4.18 0.76 -14.88
CA ARG A 108 3.42 -0.50 -14.71
C ARG A 108 4.34 -1.57 -14.15
N ILE A 109 3.86 -2.30 -13.17
CA ILE A 109 4.55 -3.50 -12.68
C ILE A 109 4.50 -4.56 -13.77
N ILE A 110 5.66 -5.03 -14.22
CA ILE A 110 5.79 -6.07 -15.22
C ILE A 110 6.21 -7.41 -14.62
N ASP A 111 6.87 -7.38 -13.44
CA ASP A 111 7.27 -8.58 -12.72
C ASP A 111 7.47 -8.27 -11.22
N VAL A 112 7.36 -9.29 -10.38
CA VAL A 112 7.63 -9.20 -8.93
C VAL A 112 8.48 -10.40 -8.52
N ALA A 113 9.72 -10.15 -8.10
CA ALA A 113 10.67 -11.16 -7.64
C ALA A 113 11.04 -10.94 -6.16
N PRO A 114 10.17 -11.36 -5.19
CA PRO A 114 10.26 -10.96 -3.78
C PRO A 114 11.20 -11.85 -2.96
N GLU A 115 12.36 -12.25 -3.49
CA GLU A 115 13.26 -13.22 -2.83
C GLU A 115 13.78 -12.69 -1.50
N ARG A 116 14.12 -11.39 -1.40
CA ARG A 116 14.57 -10.79 -0.14
C ARG A 116 13.47 -10.71 0.90
N ILE A 117 12.22 -10.56 0.48
CA ILE A 117 11.04 -10.58 1.37
C ILE A 117 10.84 -11.99 1.90
N LYS A 118 10.90 -13.02 1.04
CA LYS A 118 10.81 -14.43 1.45
C LYS A 118 11.90 -14.81 2.43
N GLN A 119 13.14 -14.35 2.17
CA GLN A 119 14.26 -14.58 3.09
C GLN A 119 14.01 -13.95 4.46
N ALA A 120 13.57 -12.69 4.51
CA ALA A 120 13.27 -12.01 5.77
C ALA A 120 12.16 -12.73 6.57
N LEU A 121 11.12 -13.22 5.89
CA LEU A 121 10.06 -14.01 6.52
C LEU A 121 10.62 -15.32 7.09
N ALA A 122 11.44 -16.04 6.34
CA ALA A 122 12.07 -17.29 6.80
C ALA A 122 12.99 -17.07 8.02
N GLU A 123 13.58 -15.88 8.16
CA GLU A 123 14.38 -15.47 9.32
C GLU A 123 13.49 -14.92 10.47
N GLY A 124 12.17 -14.94 10.33
CA GLY A 124 11.21 -14.49 11.35
C GLY A 124 10.97 -12.99 11.42
N ALA A 125 11.65 -12.19 10.57
CA ALA A 125 11.50 -10.74 10.53
C ALA A 125 10.18 -10.31 9.89
N ILE A 126 9.76 -9.08 10.16
CA ILE A 126 8.63 -8.40 9.52
C ILE A 126 9.16 -7.49 8.41
N PRO A 127 8.99 -7.85 7.12
CA PRO A 127 9.37 -6.97 6.02
C PRO A 127 8.42 -5.78 5.91
N ILE A 128 9.01 -4.58 5.79
CA ILE A 128 8.28 -3.32 5.55
C ILE A 128 8.74 -2.77 4.20
N VAL A 129 7.82 -2.65 3.27
CA VAL A 129 8.12 -2.23 1.89
C VAL A 129 7.61 -0.82 1.65
N ALA A 130 8.47 0.03 1.11
CA ALA A 130 8.07 1.31 0.55
C ALA A 130 7.15 1.07 -0.66
N GLY A 131 5.89 1.46 -0.56
CA GLY A 131 4.92 1.37 -1.64
C GLY A 131 5.23 2.35 -2.77
N PHE A 132 4.36 2.39 -3.79
CA PHE A 132 4.36 3.40 -4.85
C PHE A 132 5.55 3.34 -5.83
N GLN A 133 6.63 2.61 -5.55
CA GLN A 133 7.89 2.65 -6.28
C GLN A 133 8.36 1.28 -6.76
N GLY A 134 9.14 1.27 -7.85
CA GLY A 134 9.81 0.10 -8.39
C GLY A 134 11.09 0.48 -9.13
N VAL A 135 11.63 -0.46 -9.89
CA VAL A 135 12.82 -0.25 -10.72
C VAL A 135 12.52 -0.69 -12.15
N SER A 136 12.83 0.17 -13.12
CA SER A 136 12.70 -0.14 -14.53
C SER A 136 13.61 -1.31 -14.91
N LYS A 137 13.05 -2.30 -15.61
CA LYS A 137 13.81 -3.46 -16.12
C LYS A 137 14.90 -3.04 -17.11
N SER A 138 14.59 -2.08 -17.98
CA SER A 138 15.47 -1.66 -19.08
C SER A 138 16.51 -0.63 -18.65
N THR A 139 16.10 0.46 -18.00
CA THR A 139 16.99 1.59 -17.67
C THR A 139 17.63 1.47 -16.28
N LYS A 140 17.08 0.62 -15.40
CA LYS A 140 17.45 0.52 -13.98
C LYS A 140 17.14 1.77 -13.16
N ASP A 141 16.43 2.71 -13.73
CA ASP A 141 15.96 3.89 -13.01
C ASP A 141 14.86 3.53 -12.02
N ILE A 142 14.79 4.31 -10.95
CA ILE A 142 13.65 4.27 -10.04
C ILE A 142 12.44 4.87 -10.74
N THR A 143 11.30 4.24 -10.57
CA THR A 143 10.03 4.66 -11.18
C THR A 143 8.94 4.69 -10.15
N THR A 144 7.95 5.57 -10.32
CA THR A 144 6.75 5.60 -9.49
C THR A 144 5.51 5.09 -10.26
N LEU A 145 4.58 4.49 -9.51
CA LEU A 145 3.39 3.84 -10.08
C LEU A 145 2.22 4.81 -10.29
N GLY A 146 2.36 6.06 -9.79
CA GLY A 146 1.27 7.05 -9.80
C GLY A 146 0.21 6.78 -8.71
N ARG A 147 -0.94 7.46 -8.81
CA ARG A 147 -2.01 7.38 -7.81
C ARG A 147 -2.44 5.94 -7.54
N GLY A 148 -2.67 5.60 -6.26
CA GLY A 148 -2.99 4.23 -5.84
C GLY A 148 -1.82 3.25 -5.96
N GLY A 149 -0.60 3.76 -6.16
CA GLY A 149 0.60 2.94 -6.35
C GLY A 149 0.94 2.06 -5.16
N SER A 150 0.74 2.53 -3.92
CA SER A 150 1.00 1.73 -2.72
C SER A 150 0.00 0.57 -2.57
N ASP A 151 -1.27 0.76 -2.93
CA ASP A 151 -2.27 -0.31 -2.96
C ASP A 151 -1.90 -1.35 -4.03
N THR A 152 -1.51 -0.87 -5.22
CA THR A 152 -1.03 -1.74 -6.32
C THR A 152 0.22 -2.52 -5.90
N THR A 153 1.16 -1.89 -5.19
CA THR A 153 2.34 -2.56 -4.62
C THR A 153 1.96 -3.68 -3.67
N ALA A 154 1.03 -3.42 -2.73
CA ALA A 154 0.58 -4.40 -1.74
C ALA A 154 -0.07 -5.61 -2.41
N VAL A 155 -0.96 -5.38 -3.37
CA VAL A 155 -1.64 -6.46 -4.10
C VAL A 155 -0.66 -7.26 -4.96
N ALA A 156 0.30 -6.60 -5.63
CA ALA A 156 1.30 -7.28 -6.43
C ALA A 156 2.22 -8.19 -5.59
N LEU A 157 2.66 -7.69 -4.43
CA LEU A 157 3.42 -8.49 -3.48
C LEU A 157 2.58 -9.62 -2.87
N ALA A 158 1.31 -9.37 -2.52
CA ALA A 158 0.41 -10.40 -2.02
C ALA A 158 0.24 -11.55 -3.03
N ALA A 159 0.06 -11.23 -4.31
CA ALA A 159 -0.01 -12.20 -5.39
C ALA A 159 1.29 -13.03 -5.52
N ALA A 160 2.44 -12.35 -5.55
CA ALA A 160 3.75 -13.01 -5.71
C ALA A 160 4.15 -13.87 -4.51
N LEU A 161 3.73 -13.49 -3.32
CA LEU A 161 3.97 -14.22 -2.07
C LEU A 161 2.87 -15.27 -1.78
N LYS A 162 1.80 -15.30 -2.57
CA LYS A 162 0.60 -16.13 -2.33
C LYS A 162 0.01 -15.91 -0.94
N ALA A 163 -0.11 -14.65 -0.54
CA ALA A 163 -0.65 -14.28 0.76
C ALA A 163 -2.14 -14.68 0.86
N ASP A 164 -2.57 -15.20 1.99
CA ASP A 164 -3.97 -15.58 2.23
C ASP A 164 -4.91 -14.38 2.12
N THR A 165 -4.46 -13.23 2.62
CA THR A 165 -5.21 -11.98 2.58
C THR A 165 -4.30 -10.77 2.33
N CYS A 166 -4.88 -9.74 1.70
CA CYS A 166 -4.29 -8.42 1.58
C CYS A 166 -5.22 -7.38 2.21
N GLU A 167 -4.83 -6.86 3.36
CA GLU A 167 -5.59 -5.88 4.13
C GLU A 167 -5.15 -4.47 3.72
N ILE A 168 -6.08 -3.67 3.24
CA ILE A 168 -5.86 -2.25 2.90
C ILE A 168 -6.47 -1.41 4.02
N TYR A 169 -5.61 -0.81 4.82
CA TYR A 169 -5.99 0.12 5.88
C TYR A 169 -6.00 1.56 5.38
N THR A 170 -7.10 2.24 5.59
CA THR A 170 -7.37 3.60 5.11
C THR A 170 -8.21 4.37 6.13
N ASP A 171 -8.46 5.64 5.89
CA ASP A 171 -9.27 6.53 6.72
C ASP A 171 -10.79 6.37 6.53
N VAL A 172 -11.24 5.42 5.71
CA VAL A 172 -12.66 5.13 5.52
C VAL A 172 -13.03 3.75 6.07
N ASP A 173 -14.25 3.62 6.59
CA ASP A 173 -14.75 2.45 7.33
C ASP A 173 -15.25 1.32 6.43
N GLY A 174 -14.67 1.16 5.26
CA GLY A 174 -15.08 0.15 4.29
C GLY A 174 -15.70 0.74 3.03
N ILE A 175 -16.30 -0.11 2.22
CA ILE A 175 -17.02 0.28 1.00
C ILE A 175 -18.50 0.38 1.31
N PHE A 176 -19.13 1.48 0.92
CA PHE A 176 -20.53 1.77 1.17
C PHE A 176 -21.34 1.72 -0.14
N THR A 177 -22.65 1.48 -0.02
CA THR A 177 -23.58 1.49 -1.15
C THR A 177 -23.70 2.85 -1.83
N ALA A 178 -23.37 3.93 -1.12
CA ALA A 178 -23.27 5.31 -1.61
C ALA A 178 -22.43 6.12 -0.61
N ASP A 179 -22.07 7.35 -0.94
CA ASP A 179 -21.38 8.24 0.01
C ASP A 179 -22.30 8.54 1.22
N PRO A 180 -21.95 8.09 2.45
CA PRO A 180 -22.80 8.26 3.63
C PRO A 180 -22.97 9.73 4.04
N ARG A 181 -22.10 10.63 3.58
CA ARG A 181 -22.24 12.08 3.80
C ARG A 181 -23.35 12.68 2.96
N ILE A 182 -23.68 12.06 1.84
CA ILE A 182 -24.74 12.50 0.91
C ILE A 182 -26.01 11.69 1.12
N VAL A 183 -25.90 10.38 1.23
CA VAL A 183 -27.04 9.45 1.32
C VAL A 183 -27.11 8.87 2.74
N LYS A 184 -27.98 9.40 3.59
CA LYS A 184 -28.14 8.99 4.99
C LYS A 184 -28.48 7.51 5.21
N LYS A 185 -29.01 6.83 4.19
CA LYS A 185 -29.36 5.39 4.21
C LYS A 185 -28.23 4.51 3.66
N ALA A 186 -27.09 5.10 3.29
CA ALA A 186 -25.92 4.32 2.86
C ALA A 186 -25.46 3.40 3.99
N HIS A 187 -25.15 2.17 3.64
CA HIS A 187 -24.62 1.16 4.58
C HIS A 187 -23.38 0.50 4.00
N SER A 188 -22.52 0.00 4.87
CA SER A 188 -21.29 -0.67 4.46
C SER A 188 -21.60 -2.03 3.85
N LEU A 189 -20.86 -2.39 2.80
CA LEU A 189 -20.93 -3.67 2.12
C LEU A 189 -19.92 -4.61 2.77
N LYS A 190 -20.40 -5.70 3.39
CA LYS A 190 -19.55 -6.71 4.01
C LYS A 190 -18.79 -7.55 2.97
N HIS A 191 -19.41 -7.79 1.84
CA HIS A 191 -18.84 -8.51 0.69
C HIS A 191 -19.18 -7.75 -0.58
N ILE A 192 -18.20 -7.65 -1.47
CA ILE A 192 -18.36 -6.99 -2.76
C ILE A 192 -17.45 -7.70 -3.78
N THR A 193 -17.91 -7.86 -5.01
CA THR A 193 -17.12 -8.46 -6.08
C THR A 193 -16.11 -7.47 -6.66
N TYR A 194 -15.10 -7.96 -7.35
CA TYR A 194 -14.14 -7.10 -8.04
C TYR A 194 -14.81 -6.27 -9.13
N GLU A 195 -15.80 -6.85 -9.84
CA GLU A 195 -16.58 -6.20 -10.88
C GLU A 195 -17.37 -5.02 -10.33
N GLU A 196 -18.05 -5.19 -9.20
CA GLU A 196 -18.79 -4.12 -8.53
C GLU A 196 -17.86 -3.00 -8.07
N VAL A 197 -16.69 -3.30 -7.51
CA VAL A 197 -15.70 -2.26 -7.12
C VAL A 197 -15.17 -1.53 -8.33
N LEU A 198 -14.89 -2.22 -9.44
CA LEU A 198 -14.46 -1.59 -10.69
C LEU A 198 -15.53 -0.66 -11.23
N GLU A 199 -16.79 -1.08 -11.21
CA GLU A 199 -17.93 -0.25 -11.63
C GLU A 199 -18.08 0.99 -10.73
N LEU A 200 -18.03 0.83 -9.41
CA LEU A 200 -18.03 1.94 -8.46
C LEU A 200 -16.89 2.93 -8.72
N SER A 201 -15.69 2.42 -8.95
CA SER A 201 -14.51 3.25 -9.23
C SER A 201 -14.63 3.99 -10.57
N ALA A 202 -15.16 3.35 -11.60
CA ALA A 202 -15.41 3.96 -12.90
C ALA A 202 -16.45 5.08 -12.85
N ASN A 203 -17.42 4.96 -11.92
CA ASN A 203 -18.45 5.97 -11.68
C ASN A 203 -18.04 7.03 -10.62
N GLY A 204 -16.76 7.12 -10.28
CA GLY A 204 -16.20 8.19 -9.46
C GLY A 204 -16.23 7.95 -7.96
N ALA A 205 -16.58 6.76 -7.49
CA ALA A 205 -16.44 6.40 -6.09
C ALA A 205 -14.95 6.39 -5.69
N LYS A 206 -14.60 7.10 -4.62
CA LYS A 206 -13.25 7.15 -4.04
C LYS A 206 -13.02 5.93 -3.14
N VAL A 207 -12.98 4.76 -3.75
CA VAL A 207 -12.65 3.48 -3.10
C VAL A 207 -11.22 3.07 -3.46
N LEU A 208 -10.99 1.85 -3.87
CA LEU A 208 -9.69 1.41 -4.37
C LEU A 208 -9.44 1.93 -5.80
N HIS A 209 -8.20 2.22 -6.12
CA HIS A 209 -7.84 2.58 -7.48
C HIS A 209 -8.07 1.39 -8.42
N SER A 210 -8.74 1.60 -9.58
CA SER A 210 -9.13 0.54 -10.51
C SER A 210 -7.99 -0.41 -10.88
N ARG A 211 -6.79 0.11 -11.11
CA ARG A 211 -5.58 -0.69 -11.41
C ARG A 211 -5.26 -1.70 -10.30
N CYS A 212 -5.43 -1.33 -9.03
CA CYS A 212 -5.23 -2.23 -7.89
C CYS A 212 -6.26 -3.37 -7.91
N VAL A 213 -7.53 -3.04 -8.15
CA VAL A 213 -8.64 -4.02 -8.20
C VAL A 213 -8.49 -4.97 -9.40
N GLU A 214 -8.13 -4.45 -10.58
CA GLU A 214 -7.84 -5.27 -11.77
C GLU A 214 -6.71 -6.26 -11.50
N TYR A 215 -5.65 -5.83 -10.81
CA TYR A 215 -4.53 -6.69 -10.43
C TYR A 215 -4.98 -7.77 -9.45
N ALA A 216 -5.75 -7.39 -8.41
CA ALA A 216 -6.30 -8.32 -7.44
C ALA A 216 -7.21 -9.38 -8.08
N ARG A 217 -8.10 -8.96 -9.00
CA ARG A 217 -8.95 -9.84 -9.78
C ARG A 217 -8.15 -10.84 -10.60
N ARG A 218 -7.15 -10.34 -11.35
CA ARG A 218 -6.31 -11.16 -12.23
C ARG A 218 -5.56 -12.26 -11.48
N PHE A 219 -5.07 -11.95 -10.28
CA PHE A 219 -4.27 -12.86 -9.47
C PHE A 219 -5.05 -13.50 -8.31
N LYS A 220 -6.35 -13.26 -8.23
CA LYS A 220 -7.26 -13.81 -7.20
C LYS A 220 -6.80 -13.51 -5.78
N VAL A 221 -6.34 -12.29 -5.51
CA VAL A 221 -5.90 -11.84 -4.19
C VAL A 221 -7.11 -11.49 -3.34
N CYS A 222 -7.33 -12.16 -2.23
CA CYS A 222 -8.38 -11.80 -1.27
C CYS A 222 -8.07 -10.43 -0.65
N LEU A 223 -8.90 -9.41 -0.94
CA LEU A 223 -8.77 -8.07 -0.38
C LEU A 223 -9.71 -7.87 0.80
N LEU A 224 -9.16 -7.29 1.87
CA LEU A 224 -9.92 -6.74 3.00
C LEU A 224 -9.69 -5.23 3.02
N TYR A 225 -10.75 -4.46 2.92
CA TYR A 225 -10.70 -3.00 2.91
C TYR A 225 -11.35 -2.46 4.17
N THR A 226 -10.60 -1.78 5.03
CA THR A 226 -11.02 -1.43 6.38
C THR A 226 -10.29 -0.21 6.94
N SER A 227 -10.84 0.37 8.02
CA SER A 227 -10.18 1.38 8.84
C SER A 227 -9.18 0.74 9.82
N PRO A 228 -8.06 1.41 10.16
CA PRO A 228 -7.13 0.95 11.19
C PRO A 228 -7.67 1.15 12.61
N SER A 229 -8.82 1.79 12.80
CA SER A 229 -9.41 2.04 14.12
C SER A 229 -9.99 0.78 14.72
N PRO A 230 -9.68 0.42 15.99
CA PRO A 230 -10.30 -0.72 16.67
C PRO A 230 -11.80 -0.51 16.98
N ARG A 231 -12.35 0.70 16.74
CA ARG A 231 -13.78 1.01 16.93
C ARG A 231 -14.63 0.67 15.71
N ASP A 232 -14.00 0.47 14.54
CA ASP A 232 -14.68 0.27 13.27
C ASP A 232 -14.63 -1.19 12.86
N LEU A 233 -15.71 -1.91 13.14
CA LEU A 233 -15.88 -3.33 12.82
C LEU A 233 -16.37 -3.59 11.39
N SER A 234 -16.47 -2.56 10.55
CA SER A 234 -16.91 -2.70 9.16
C SER A 234 -15.72 -2.98 8.24
N THR A 235 -15.63 -4.22 7.80
CA THR A 235 -14.62 -4.66 6.82
C THR A 235 -15.34 -5.10 5.55
N SER A 236 -14.94 -4.55 4.41
CA SER A 236 -15.40 -5.00 3.10
C SER A 236 -14.41 -6.00 2.52
N ARG A 237 -14.88 -7.18 2.15
CA ARG A 237 -14.08 -8.29 1.63
C ARG A 237 -14.36 -8.56 0.18
N MET A 238 -13.31 -8.69 -0.61
CA MET A 238 -13.34 -9.21 -1.97
C MET A 238 -12.74 -10.62 -1.96
N PRO A 239 -13.56 -11.68 -2.06
CA PRO A 239 -13.07 -13.05 -1.99
C PRO A 239 -12.24 -13.42 -3.22
N SER A 240 -11.27 -14.30 -3.04
CA SER A 240 -10.38 -14.79 -4.12
C SER A 240 -11.07 -15.74 -5.11
N SER A 241 -12.28 -16.21 -4.77
CA SER A 241 -13.09 -17.15 -5.55
C SER A 241 -14.44 -16.51 -5.89
N ALA A 242 -14.45 -15.60 -6.83
CA ALA A 242 -15.68 -15.15 -7.50
C ALA A 242 -15.49 -15.32 -9.00
#